data_07889ef347a0961ac9340cf603835169
#
_entry.id   07889ef347a0961ac9340cf603835169
#
_cell.length_a   1.000
_cell.length_b   1.000
_cell.length_c   1.000
_cell.angle_alpha   90.00
_cell.angle_beta   90.00
_cell.angle_gamma   90.00
#
_symmetry.space_group_name_H-M   'P 1'
#
loop_
_entity.id
_entity.type
_entity.pdbx_description
1 polymer ?
#
loop_
_entity_poly.entity_id
_entity_poly.type
_entity_poly.pdbx_seq_one_letter_code
_entity_poly.pdbx_strand_id
1 'polypeptide(L)'
;MLLDNSLGVRAESQPPANPTGASRTRQQPARRKIEYVPLARELDTHGGRDLNAIDAEHHYQSTKRPLRDQNDWGTIDTDCLCMSIRSRLSIELSYALTTFTALSVMQGKTPGSGFPIAYCPDLLDDCLDLVEELAFGEPEMSPASRSAEGSSRIFTNRELVSIVEDFQGQPFASLQAFQGSKDPEIGTHQRPANIILCVVNILRNLTAVADNTEFLSTHLRLVDVLLRLCIVEQIDRQLPSPASKTLSLTDVLLIRKDTMYILVVLAGFVNLSHSNPTTLRVARRSFDLVASYLVDPEDSLPPLASVQLVGVVPNANLKPPALADTALEVFTRLSQRDENRQVLSKVVPQQSLWLLIQRLVHRLPIVDADFMLMRGELWCSFVEKTVMSIYSLIFLAPYELKQKIKSDRRLAFKSVLLRVAHKVLAVMPNPDGRGLHAIPARRAVEAIKLLDKAEELVDKSEPTMPVLSFGMGFSDGGDSSAEKGTGILGGNREVAWEMFMLRDVLQDEVLFNELDSLVRVECQ
;
A
#
# COMPACT_ATOMS: atom_id res chain seq x y z
N MET A 1 47.78 9.50 22.13
CA MET A 1 48.52 10.45 21.29
C MET A 1 47.70 11.72 21.29
N LEU A 2 47.77 12.57 22.22
CA LEU A 2 48.58 13.74 22.54
C LEU A 2 48.89 14.60 21.31
N LEU A 3 48.37 15.83 21.35
CA LEU A 3 48.93 17.13 20.97
C LEU A 3 47.80 18.16 21.04
N ASP A 4 47.54 18.85 22.03
CA ASP A 4 48.18 20.02 22.73
C ASP A 4 48.76 21.05 21.75
N ASN A 5 48.14 22.21 21.69
CA ASN A 5 48.84 23.48 21.47
C ASN A 5 48.01 24.69 21.92
N SER A 6 48.38 25.11 23.09
CA SER A 6 48.18 26.42 23.66
C SER A 6 49.11 27.46 22.97
N LEU A 7 48.84 28.72 23.23
CA LEU A 7 49.65 29.96 23.15
C LEU A 7 48.89 31.00 22.32
N GLY A 8 48.74 32.22 22.74
CA GLY A 8 49.41 32.98 23.78
C GLY A 8 48.88 34.43 23.79
N VAL A 9 48.79 34.90 24.95
CA VAL A 9 48.56 36.29 25.35
C VAL A 9 49.69 37.21 24.87
N ARG A 10 49.36 38.38 24.33
CA ARG A 10 50.27 39.53 24.45
C ARG A 10 49.48 40.84 24.58
N ALA A 11 49.59 41.40 25.77
CA ALA A 11 49.36 42.79 26.09
C ALA A 11 50.62 43.59 25.77
N GLU A 12 50.47 44.89 25.54
CA GLU A 12 51.35 45.99 25.77
C GLU A 12 50.96 47.13 24.82
N SER A 13 50.83 48.33 25.12
CA SER A 13 51.14 49.28 26.19
C SER A 13 50.87 50.68 25.62
N GLN A 14 50.27 51.51 26.38
CA GLN A 14 50.27 52.97 26.16
C GLN A 14 51.66 53.54 26.51
N PRO A 15 52.02 54.82 26.32
CA PRO A 15 51.33 56.08 26.17
C PRO A 15 52.13 57.16 25.33
N PRO A 16 52.19 58.51 25.52
CA PRO A 16 51.22 59.46 26.09
C PRO A 16 51.04 60.80 25.30
N ALA A 17 50.00 61.48 25.72
CA ALA A 17 49.84 62.93 25.91
C ALA A 17 50.25 64.05 24.92
N ASN A 18 49.19 64.73 24.43
CA ASN A 18 48.90 66.20 24.56
C ASN A 18 49.67 67.21 23.71
N PRO A 19 49.16 68.46 23.60
CA PRO A 19 47.80 68.94 23.29
C PRO A 19 47.83 70.00 22.16
N THR A 20 46.70 70.39 21.69
CA THR A 20 46.33 71.81 21.44
C THR A 20 45.29 71.94 20.32
N GLY A 21 44.30 72.76 20.61
CA GLY A 21 43.67 73.58 19.59
C GLY A 21 42.29 73.13 19.04
N ALA A 22 41.32 73.49 19.82
CA ALA A 22 40.06 74.08 19.39
C ALA A 22 39.54 73.86 17.94
N SER A 23 38.54 73.07 17.81
CA SER A 23 37.35 73.39 17.00
C SER A 23 36.21 72.46 17.45
N ARG A 24 35.25 73.03 18.15
CA ARG A 24 33.99 72.30 18.48
C ARG A 24 33.16 72.18 17.23
N THR A 25 33.48 71.21 16.38
CA THR A 25 32.55 70.72 15.43
C THR A 25 31.56 69.78 16.18
N ARG A 26 30.32 70.19 16.19
CA ARG A 26 29.19 69.38 16.69
C ARG A 26 29.27 68.03 16.01
N GLN A 27 29.88 67.05 16.66
CA GLN A 27 29.81 65.64 16.19
C GLN A 27 28.36 65.22 16.29
N GLN A 28 27.74 65.03 15.13
CA GLN A 28 26.50 64.25 15.03
C GLN A 28 26.76 62.92 15.73
N PRO A 29 25.86 62.48 16.62
CA PRO A 29 25.99 61.13 17.20
C PRO A 29 26.15 60.16 16.10
N ALA A 30 27.23 59.36 16.09
CA ALA A 30 27.48 58.33 15.17
C ALA A 30 26.21 57.47 15.15
N ARG A 31 25.54 57.41 13.99
CA ARG A 31 24.43 56.47 13.77
C ARG A 31 25.04 55.07 14.01
N ARG A 32 24.79 54.53 15.19
CA ARG A 32 25.08 53.14 15.46
C ARG A 32 24.22 52.35 14.48
N LYS A 33 24.85 51.79 13.46
CA LYS A 33 24.22 50.77 12.63
C LYS A 33 23.94 49.59 13.56
N ILE A 34 22.68 49.47 14.01
CA ILE A 34 22.26 48.29 14.72
C ILE A 34 22.16 47.22 13.64
N GLU A 35 23.21 46.44 13.51
CA GLU A 35 23.19 45.26 12.70
C GLU A 35 22.37 44.25 13.50
N TYR A 36 21.12 44.06 13.07
CA TYR A 36 20.27 43.00 13.59
C TYR A 36 20.83 41.71 13.04
N VAL A 37 21.71 41.07 13.75
CA VAL A 37 22.04 39.66 13.51
C VAL A 37 20.89 38.89 14.16
N PRO A 38 20.01 38.24 13.36
CA PRO A 38 19.06 37.34 13.96
C PRO A 38 19.88 36.23 14.62
N LEU A 39 20.02 36.31 15.94
CA LEU A 39 20.43 35.15 16.71
C LEU A 39 19.38 34.06 16.38
N ALA A 40 19.79 33.07 15.63
CA ALA A 40 19.08 31.82 15.59
C ALA A 40 19.06 31.31 17.03
N ARG A 41 18.03 31.70 17.78
CA ARG A 41 17.80 31.16 19.09
C ARG A 41 17.37 29.74 18.86
N GLU A 42 18.30 28.83 18.96
CA GLU A 42 17.94 27.46 19.30
C GLU A 42 17.18 27.60 20.62
N LEU A 43 15.90 27.22 20.61
CA LEU A 43 15.10 27.20 21.82
C LEU A 43 15.56 25.99 22.64
N ASP A 44 16.68 26.16 23.34
CA ASP A 44 17.23 25.14 24.23
C ASP A 44 16.38 24.96 25.49
N THR A 45 15.35 25.80 25.67
CA THR A 45 14.51 25.78 26.86
C THR A 45 13.05 25.57 26.50
N HIS A 46 12.40 24.62 27.13
CA HIS A 46 10.96 24.41 27.08
C HIS A 46 10.36 24.59 28.46
N GLY A 47 9.46 25.59 28.58
CA GLY A 47 8.85 25.90 29.90
C GLY A 47 9.83 26.33 30.98
N GLY A 48 10.91 27.04 30.61
CA GLY A 48 11.93 27.51 31.55
C GLY A 48 13.00 26.49 31.91
N ARG A 49 12.98 25.28 31.34
CA ARG A 49 14.02 24.26 31.51
C ARG A 49 14.82 24.09 30.22
N ASP A 50 16.10 23.86 30.36
CA ASP A 50 17.01 23.56 29.26
C ASP A 50 16.67 22.18 28.68
N LEU A 51 16.42 22.11 27.36
CA LEU A 51 16.10 20.86 26.68
C LEU A 51 17.24 19.86 26.78
N ASN A 52 18.49 20.31 26.71
CA ASN A 52 19.65 19.43 26.85
C ASN A 52 19.75 18.84 28.27
N ALA A 53 19.38 19.64 29.31
CA ALA A 53 19.33 19.12 30.67
C ALA A 53 18.20 18.11 30.87
N ILE A 54 17.04 18.34 30.24
CA ILE A 54 15.91 17.40 30.26
C ILE A 54 16.29 16.10 29.53
N ASP A 55 16.95 16.21 28.39
CA ASP A 55 17.39 15.04 27.60
C ASP A 55 18.46 14.24 28.33
N ALA A 56 19.43 14.90 28.95
CA ALA A 56 20.43 14.29 29.81
C ALA A 56 19.81 13.60 31.05
N GLU A 57 18.82 14.22 31.67
CA GLU A 57 18.08 13.65 32.80
C GLU A 57 17.28 12.43 32.36
N HIS A 58 16.61 12.50 31.22
CA HIS A 58 15.86 11.40 30.64
C HIS A 58 16.78 10.24 30.24
N HIS A 59 17.91 10.54 29.60
CA HIS A 59 18.90 9.54 29.24
C HIS A 59 19.51 8.88 30.48
N TYR A 60 19.83 9.65 31.52
CA TYR A 60 20.32 9.13 32.79
C TYR A 60 19.28 8.27 33.52
N GLN A 61 18.01 8.64 33.47
CA GLN A 61 16.92 7.84 34.06
C GLN A 61 16.65 6.57 33.26
N SER A 62 16.71 6.63 31.94
CA SER A 62 16.53 5.48 31.07
C SER A 62 17.68 4.49 31.17
N THR A 63 18.92 4.95 31.34
CA THR A 63 20.09 4.09 31.58
C THR A 63 20.11 3.47 32.99
N LYS A 64 19.54 4.15 33.99
CA LYS A 64 19.44 3.61 35.34
C LYS A 64 18.33 2.58 35.55
N ARG A 65 17.31 2.57 34.67
CA ARG A 65 16.29 1.53 34.64
C ARG A 65 16.60 0.62 33.45
N PRO A 66 17.43 -0.41 33.62
CA PRO A 66 17.58 -1.40 32.56
C PRO A 66 16.18 -1.87 32.20
N LEU A 67 15.88 -1.90 30.90
CA LEU A 67 14.69 -2.57 30.40
C LEU A 67 14.66 -3.94 31.07
N ARG A 68 13.58 -4.22 31.82
CA ARG A 68 13.44 -5.50 32.50
C ARG A 68 13.60 -6.59 31.45
N ASP A 69 14.49 -7.52 31.72
CA ASP A 69 14.63 -8.68 30.87
C ASP A 69 13.29 -9.44 30.88
N GLN A 70 12.96 -10.14 29.80
CA GLN A 70 11.76 -10.96 29.72
C GLN A 70 11.63 -11.93 30.89
N ASN A 71 12.75 -12.41 31.39
CA ASN A 71 12.82 -13.30 32.55
C ASN A 71 12.43 -12.63 33.89
N ASP A 72 12.48 -11.30 33.96
CA ASP A 72 12.13 -10.53 35.15
C ASP A 72 10.61 -10.20 35.24
N TRP A 73 9.84 -10.51 34.19
CA TRP A 73 8.42 -10.14 34.12
C TRP A 73 7.51 -11.05 34.96
N GLY A 74 8.01 -12.20 35.35
CA GLY A 74 7.22 -13.19 36.09
C GLY A 74 6.06 -13.77 35.26
N THR A 75 5.00 -14.19 35.93
CA THR A 75 3.76 -14.62 35.25
C THR A 75 2.88 -13.43 34.98
N ILE A 76 2.55 -13.20 33.69
CA ILE A 76 1.59 -12.17 33.29
C ILE A 76 0.21 -12.83 33.21
N ASP A 77 -0.72 -12.29 33.98
CA ASP A 77 -2.11 -12.70 33.95
C ASP A 77 -2.85 -11.96 32.83
N THR A 78 -3.36 -12.71 31.85
CA THR A 78 -4.11 -12.17 30.71
C THR A 78 -5.45 -11.58 31.10
N ASP A 79 -6.11 -12.14 32.15
CA ASP A 79 -7.38 -11.62 32.65
C ASP A 79 -7.20 -10.23 33.27
N CYS A 80 -6.08 -10.03 33.99
CA CYS A 80 -5.71 -8.71 34.50
C CYS A 80 -5.49 -7.69 33.37
N LEU A 81 -4.91 -8.09 32.23
CA LEU A 81 -4.76 -7.20 31.07
C LEU A 81 -6.11 -6.83 30.47
N CYS A 82 -7.01 -7.80 30.31
CA CYS A 82 -8.39 -7.55 29.86
C CYS A 82 -9.12 -6.56 30.77
N MET A 83 -9.06 -6.79 32.07
CA MET A 83 -9.69 -5.89 33.06
C MET A 83 -9.10 -4.47 33.02
N SER A 84 -7.78 -4.35 32.86
CA SER A 84 -7.11 -3.06 32.74
C SER A 84 -7.49 -2.31 31.46
N ILE A 85 -7.69 -3.02 30.33
CA ILE A 85 -8.17 -2.42 29.08
C ILE A 85 -9.64 -1.98 29.25
N ARG A 86 -10.50 -2.82 29.85
CA ARG A 86 -11.91 -2.52 30.10
C ARG A 86 -12.10 -1.36 31.07
N SER A 87 -11.19 -1.15 32.02
CA SER A 87 -11.29 -0.08 33.02
C SER A 87 -11.26 1.32 32.41
N ARG A 88 -10.66 1.49 31.24
CA ARG A 88 -10.42 2.78 30.55
C ARG A 88 -9.62 3.79 31.40
N LEU A 89 -9.10 3.40 32.55
CA LEU A 89 -8.27 4.26 33.38
C LEU A 89 -6.91 4.46 32.72
N SER A 90 -6.48 5.70 32.55
CA SER A 90 -5.31 6.04 31.74
C SER A 90 -4.01 5.33 32.16
N ILE A 91 -3.80 5.16 33.46
CA ILE A 91 -2.60 4.49 34.00
C ILE A 91 -2.65 2.98 33.73
N GLU A 92 -3.78 2.34 34.03
CA GLU A 92 -3.98 0.90 33.83
C GLU A 92 -3.97 0.56 32.34
N LEU A 93 -4.66 1.36 31.53
CA LEU A 93 -4.68 1.20 30.08
C LEU A 93 -3.28 1.34 29.48
N SER A 94 -2.51 2.34 29.92
CA SER A 94 -1.12 2.52 29.46
C SER A 94 -0.24 1.34 29.86
N TYR A 95 -0.39 0.82 31.07
CA TYR A 95 0.31 -0.38 31.53
C TYR A 95 -0.07 -1.59 30.68
N ALA A 96 -1.36 -1.85 30.50
CA ALA A 96 -1.85 -2.99 29.73
C ALA A 96 -1.37 -2.95 28.28
N LEU A 97 -1.50 -1.82 27.59
CA LEU A 97 -1.06 -1.66 26.19
C LEU A 97 0.46 -1.79 26.06
N THR A 98 1.23 -1.23 27.01
CA THR A 98 2.69 -1.39 26.99
C THR A 98 3.08 -2.85 27.18
N THR A 99 2.47 -3.55 28.14
CA THR A 99 2.71 -4.96 28.40
C THR A 99 2.29 -5.80 27.20
N PHE A 100 1.13 -5.55 26.61
CA PHE A 100 0.66 -6.31 25.45
C PHE A 100 1.53 -6.03 24.20
N THR A 101 1.99 -4.79 24.02
CA THR A 101 2.95 -4.47 22.95
C THR A 101 4.23 -5.31 23.11
N ALA A 102 4.77 -5.38 24.31
CA ALA A 102 5.95 -6.19 24.57
C ALA A 102 5.69 -7.68 24.34
N LEU A 103 4.56 -8.22 24.82
CA LEU A 103 4.15 -9.61 24.56
C LEU A 103 4.01 -9.89 23.06
N SER A 104 3.44 -8.96 22.30
CA SER A 104 3.22 -9.12 20.86
C SER A 104 4.52 -9.22 20.04
N VAL A 105 5.61 -8.65 20.54
CA VAL A 105 6.95 -8.68 19.90
C VAL A 105 7.79 -9.88 20.38
N MET A 106 7.41 -10.49 21.50
CA MET A 106 8.16 -11.63 22.05
C MET A 106 8.16 -12.80 21.09
N GLN A 107 9.35 -13.30 20.80
CA GLN A 107 9.52 -14.52 20.04
C GLN A 107 9.52 -15.72 20.99
N GLY A 108 8.81 -16.77 20.60
CA GLY A 108 8.83 -18.03 21.32
C GLY A 108 10.14 -18.81 21.11
N LYS A 109 10.21 -20.00 21.66
CA LYS A 109 11.39 -20.86 21.56
C LYS A 109 11.65 -21.39 20.14
N THR A 110 10.64 -21.46 19.32
CA THR A 110 10.71 -21.90 17.92
C THR A 110 10.59 -20.70 16.97
N PRO A 111 11.33 -20.68 15.85
CA PRO A 111 11.21 -19.62 14.86
C PRO A 111 9.76 -19.50 14.36
N GLY A 112 9.21 -18.29 14.38
CA GLY A 112 7.82 -18.01 13.95
C GLY A 112 6.76 -18.24 15.04
N SER A 113 7.11 -18.73 16.24
CA SER A 113 6.20 -18.75 17.39
C SER A 113 6.31 -17.45 18.19
N GLY A 114 5.20 -17.07 18.83
CA GLY A 114 5.12 -15.85 19.64
C GLY A 114 3.94 -15.92 20.60
N PHE A 115 3.40 -14.78 20.98
CA PHE A 115 2.23 -14.72 21.86
C PHE A 115 1.00 -15.33 21.18
N PRO A 116 0.42 -16.41 21.73
CA PRO A 116 -0.69 -17.14 21.09
C PRO A 116 -2.03 -16.50 21.43
N ILE A 117 -2.46 -15.50 20.69
CA ILE A 117 -3.72 -14.75 20.94
C ILE A 117 -4.96 -15.63 20.85
N ALA A 118 -4.90 -16.76 20.15
CA ALA A 118 -6.03 -17.69 20.03
C ALA A 118 -6.48 -18.26 21.39
N TYR A 119 -5.59 -18.30 22.40
CA TYR A 119 -5.96 -18.73 23.76
C TYR A 119 -6.56 -17.59 24.61
N CYS A 120 -6.51 -16.35 24.13
CA CYS A 120 -7.01 -15.18 24.84
C CYS A 120 -7.90 -14.33 23.91
N PRO A 121 -9.01 -14.88 23.37
CA PRO A 121 -9.86 -14.19 22.41
C PRO A 121 -10.44 -12.89 22.98
N ASP A 122 -10.79 -12.88 24.29
CA ASP A 122 -11.33 -11.71 24.98
C ASP A 122 -10.38 -10.51 24.93
N LEU A 123 -9.06 -10.75 25.00
CA LEU A 123 -8.07 -9.69 24.91
C LEU A 123 -8.07 -9.00 23.52
N LEU A 124 -8.31 -9.77 22.45
CA LEU A 124 -8.48 -9.23 21.11
C LEU A 124 -9.76 -8.40 21.01
N ASP A 125 -10.88 -8.94 21.52
CA ASP A 125 -12.16 -8.25 21.47
C ASP A 125 -12.15 -6.96 22.28
N ASP A 126 -11.56 -6.95 23.48
CA ASP A 126 -11.39 -5.74 24.30
C ASP A 126 -10.55 -4.66 23.60
N CYS A 127 -9.51 -5.07 22.86
CA CYS A 127 -8.73 -4.14 22.05
C CYS A 127 -9.53 -3.58 20.88
N LEU A 128 -10.36 -4.38 20.22
CA LEU A 128 -11.23 -3.93 19.14
C LEU A 128 -12.32 -2.99 19.66
N ASP A 129 -12.94 -3.31 20.81
CA ASP A 129 -13.91 -2.44 21.46
C ASP A 129 -13.30 -1.07 21.80
N LEU A 130 -12.09 -1.07 22.35
CA LEU A 130 -11.36 0.17 22.65
C LEU A 130 -11.11 1.01 21.38
N VAL A 131 -10.70 0.37 20.29
CA VAL A 131 -10.45 1.07 19.02
C VAL A 131 -11.74 1.62 18.42
N GLU A 132 -12.82 0.84 18.42
CA GLU A 132 -14.13 1.31 17.90
C GLU A 132 -14.68 2.48 18.71
N GLU A 133 -14.60 2.39 20.04
CA GLU A 133 -15.01 3.47 20.95
C GLU A 133 -14.23 4.77 20.70
N LEU A 134 -12.90 4.68 20.65
CA LEU A 134 -12.04 5.85 20.45
C LEU A 134 -12.12 6.44 19.04
N ALA A 135 -12.26 5.59 18.02
CA ALA A 135 -12.28 6.04 16.64
C ALA A 135 -13.63 6.58 16.19
N PHE A 136 -14.72 6.00 16.66
CA PHE A 136 -16.06 6.26 16.14
C PHE A 136 -17.07 6.71 17.20
N GLY A 137 -16.69 6.66 18.49
CA GLY A 137 -17.57 6.96 19.61
C GLY A 137 -18.65 5.90 19.82
N GLU A 138 -19.63 6.23 20.66
CA GLU A 138 -20.83 5.39 20.79
C GLU A 138 -21.57 5.33 19.44
N PRO A 139 -22.20 4.20 19.12
CA PRO A 139 -22.92 4.03 17.87
C PRO A 139 -24.13 4.98 17.84
N GLU A 140 -23.88 6.24 17.55
CA GLU A 140 -24.96 7.13 17.14
C GLU A 140 -25.59 6.50 15.90
N MET A 141 -26.86 6.13 16.02
CA MET A 141 -27.71 5.68 14.91
C MET A 141 -27.96 6.85 13.95
N SER A 142 -26.90 7.48 13.47
CA SER A 142 -27.01 8.55 12.49
C SER A 142 -27.18 7.96 11.11
N PRO A 143 -28.26 8.30 10.39
CA PRO A 143 -28.47 7.85 9.02
C PRO A 143 -27.39 8.35 8.03
N ALA A 144 -26.57 9.31 8.44
CA ALA A 144 -25.47 9.84 7.64
C ALA A 144 -24.34 8.83 7.37
N SER A 145 -24.14 7.84 8.26
CA SER A 145 -23.13 6.78 8.03
C SER A 145 -23.48 5.85 6.87
N ARG A 146 -24.72 5.87 6.37
CA ARG A 146 -25.16 5.04 5.24
C ARG A 146 -24.89 5.67 3.87
N SER A 147 -24.67 6.98 3.80
CA SER A 147 -24.44 7.68 2.53
C SER A 147 -22.98 7.72 2.07
N ALA A 148 -22.03 7.42 2.96
CA ALA A 148 -20.60 7.37 2.62
C ALA A 148 -20.23 6.16 1.74
N GLU A 149 -21.04 5.11 1.71
CA GLU A 149 -20.82 3.94 0.84
C GLU A 149 -21.04 4.24 -0.66
N GLY A 150 -21.53 5.42 -1.00
CA GLY A 150 -21.81 5.84 -2.38
C GLY A 150 -20.68 6.57 -3.11
N SER A 151 -19.59 6.93 -2.44
CA SER A 151 -18.49 7.61 -3.11
C SER A 151 -17.72 6.62 -4.00
N SER A 152 -17.85 6.79 -5.31
CA SER A 152 -17.14 5.99 -6.33
C SER A 152 -15.66 6.35 -6.47
N ARG A 153 -15.19 7.40 -5.78
CA ARG A 153 -13.81 7.90 -5.91
C ARG A 153 -12.87 7.15 -4.96
N ILE A 154 -11.82 6.59 -5.54
CA ILE A 154 -10.72 6.00 -4.78
C ILE A 154 -9.65 7.08 -4.59
N PHE A 155 -9.37 7.45 -3.34
CA PHE A 155 -8.26 8.34 -3.00
C PHE A 155 -6.95 7.56 -3.05
N THR A 156 -6.05 7.97 -3.94
CA THR A 156 -4.75 7.29 -4.07
C THR A 156 -3.86 7.60 -2.87
N ASN A 157 -2.98 6.66 -2.53
CA ASN A 157 -2.04 6.88 -1.44
C ASN A 157 -1.13 8.09 -1.72
N ARG A 158 -0.71 8.26 -2.98
CA ARG A 158 0.11 9.41 -3.40
C ARG A 158 -0.62 10.73 -3.22
N GLU A 159 -1.90 10.81 -3.61
CA GLU A 159 -2.73 12.00 -3.40
C GLU A 159 -2.80 12.38 -1.92
N LEU A 160 -3.03 11.40 -1.04
CA LEU A 160 -3.07 11.65 0.41
C LEU A 160 -1.72 12.08 0.98
N VAL A 161 -0.62 11.48 0.52
CA VAL A 161 0.74 11.89 0.92
C VAL A 161 1.01 13.33 0.48
N SER A 162 0.70 13.68 -0.78
CA SER A 162 0.88 15.05 -1.28
C SER A 162 0.10 16.08 -0.45
N ILE A 163 -1.15 15.76 -0.09
CA ILE A 163 -1.96 16.64 0.77
C ILE A 163 -1.31 16.82 2.15
N VAL A 164 -0.78 15.74 2.74
CA VAL A 164 -0.09 15.82 4.04
C VAL A 164 1.19 16.65 3.92
N GLU A 165 1.99 16.45 2.87
CA GLU A 165 3.20 17.22 2.62
C GLU A 165 2.92 18.71 2.41
N ASP A 166 1.89 19.05 1.65
CA ASP A 166 1.43 20.43 1.42
C ASP A 166 1.02 21.09 2.74
N PHE A 167 0.34 20.37 3.62
CA PHE A 167 -0.01 20.86 4.95
C PHE A 167 1.20 21.04 5.86
N GLN A 168 2.15 20.10 5.84
CA GLN A 168 3.36 20.17 6.65
C GLN A 168 4.25 21.36 6.27
N GLY A 169 4.21 21.76 5.00
CA GLY A 169 4.94 22.94 4.52
C GLY A 169 4.34 24.29 4.94
N GLN A 170 3.13 24.31 5.52
CA GLN A 170 2.49 25.56 5.93
C GLN A 170 3.02 26.09 7.27
N PRO A 171 3.10 27.43 7.44
CA PRO A 171 3.43 28.04 8.74
C PRO A 171 2.43 27.57 9.81
N PHE A 172 2.94 27.20 10.97
CA PHE A 172 2.14 26.69 12.09
C PHE A 172 1.37 25.39 11.81
N ALA A 173 1.81 24.63 10.83
CA ALA A 173 1.20 23.33 10.47
C ALA A 173 1.02 22.39 11.67
N SER A 174 1.98 22.41 12.61
CA SER A 174 1.94 21.58 13.82
C SER A 174 0.78 21.93 14.78
N LEU A 175 0.15 23.07 14.62
CA LEU A 175 -1.00 23.51 15.41
C LEU A 175 -2.34 23.15 14.76
N GLN A 176 -2.32 22.65 13.54
CA GLN A 176 -3.55 22.29 12.82
C GLN A 176 -3.99 20.87 13.17
N ALA A 177 -5.28 20.70 13.45
CA ALA A 177 -5.89 19.42 13.82
C ALA A 177 -5.67 18.31 12.77
N PHE A 178 -5.61 18.67 11.49
CA PHE A 178 -5.44 17.73 10.38
C PHE A 178 -4.11 16.96 10.38
N GLN A 179 -3.11 17.49 11.06
CA GLN A 179 -1.77 16.88 11.12
C GLN A 179 -1.53 16.06 12.38
N GLY A 180 -2.57 15.83 13.17
CA GLY A 180 -2.43 15.15 14.43
C GLY A 180 -1.65 15.97 15.44
N SER A 181 -1.72 17.30 15.31
CA SER A 181 -1.19 18.22 16.32
C SER A 181 -1.73 17.84 17.68
N LYS A 182 -0.87 17.95 18.68
CA LYS A 182 -1.28 17.78 20.07
C LYS A 182 -2.38 18.79 20.34
N ASP A 183 -3.54 18.34 20.75
CA ASP A 183 -4.57 19.24 21.24
C ASP A 183 -4.00 19.96 22.46
N PRO A 184 -3.85 21.29 22.42
CA PRO A 184 -3.30 22.02 23.54
C PRO A 184 -4.17 21.92 24.81
N GLU A 185 -5.45 21.58 24.67
CA GLU A 185 -6.36 21.36 25.79
C GLU A 185 -6.10 20.02 26.50
N ILE A 186 -5.61 19.01 25.79
CA ILE A 186 -5.30 17.69 26.36
C ILE A 186 -3.96 17.70 27.12
N GLY A 187 -3.09 18.66 26.85
CA GLY A 187 -1.82 18.83 27.57
C GLY A 187 -0.88 17.62 27.41
N THR A 188 -0.47 17.02 28.52
CA THR A 188 0.42 15.84 28.54
C THR A 188 -0.30 14.52 28.34
N HIS A 189 -1.62 14.50 28.20
CA HIS A 189 -2.39 13.30 27.97
C HIS A 189 -2.10 12.73 26.57
N GLN A 190 -2.10 11.41 26.48
CA GLN A 190 -1.93 10.75 25.19
C GLN A 190 -3.15 11.04 24.31
N ARG A 191 -2.88 11.40 23.05
CA ARG A 191 -3.93 11.51 22.06
C ARG A 191 -4.62 10.15 21.89
N PRO A 192 -5.97 10.12 21.80
CA PRO A 192 -6.69 8.87 21.50
C PRO A 192 -6.17 8.16 20.25
N ALA A 193 -5.75 8.92 19.23
CA ALA A 193 -5.10 8.39 18.04
C ALA A 193 -3.85 7.54 18.34
N ASN A 194 -3.06 7.91 19.35
CA ASN A 194 -1.86 7.15 19.72
C ASN A 194 -2.22 5.76 20.29
N ILE A 195 -3.35 5.66 21.00
CA ILE A 195 -3.87 4.38 21.50
C ILE A 195 -4.29 3.51 20.31
N ILE A 196 -5.01 4.08 19.35
CA ILE A 196 -5.44 3.37 18.13
C ILE A 196 -4.21 2.85 17.38
N LEU A 197 -3.21 3.71 17.15
CA LEU A 197 -1.95 3.32 16.48
C LEU A 197 -1.21 2.23 17.25
N CYS A 198 -1.20 2.29 18.58
CA CYS A 198 -0.60 1.25 19.43
C CYS A 198 -1.30 -0.10 19.24
N VAL A 199 -2.63 -0.13 19.27
CA VAL A 199 -3.39 -1.37 19.06
C VAL A 199 -3.17 -1.91 17.64
N VAL A 200 -3.20 -1.06 16.61
CA VAL A 200 -2.90 -1.50 15.23
C VAL A 200 -1.51 -2.10 15.11
N ASN A 201 -0.51 -1.52 15.79
CA ASN A 201 0.84 -2.08 15.83
C ASN A 201 0.88 -3.44 16.55
N ILE A 202 0.17 -3.60 17.67
CA ILE A 202 0.03 -4.89 18.36
C ILE A 202 -0.57 -5.93 17.41
N LEU A 203 -1.67 -5.61 16.73
CA LEU A 203 -2.31 -6.50 15.77
C LEU A 203 -1.37 -6.90 14.64
N ARG A 204 -0.58 -5.96 14.12
CA ARG A 204 0.44 -6.25 13.12
C ARG A 204 1.50 -7.22 13.64
N ASN A 205 1.99 -7.05 14.86
CA ASN A 205 2.96 -7.95 15.46
C ASN A 205 2.37 -9.36 15.65
N LEU A 206 1.12 -9.45 16.13
CA LEU A 206 0.44 -10.73 16.31
C LEU A 206 0.23 -11.48 14.99
N THR A 207 0.01 -10.78 13.88
CA THR A 207 -0.10 -11.42 12.55
C THR A 207 1.23 -11.95 12.03
N ALA A 208 2.35 -11.46 12.53
CA ALA A 208 3.67 -12.01 12.18
C ALA A 208 3.92 -13.39 12.79
N VAL A 209 3.13 -13.80 13.77
CA VAL A 209 3.18 -15.13 14.40
C VAL A 209 2.31 -16.10 13.61
N ALA A 210 2.92 -17.13 13.03
CA ALA A 210 2.24 -18.08 12.15
C ALA A 210 1.05 -18.78 12.82
N ASP A 211 1.18 -19.14 14.09
CA ASP A 211 0.15 -19.85 14.86
C ASP A 211 -1.13 -19.01 15.05
N ASN A 212 -1.04 -17.69 14.94
CA ASN A 212 -2.18 -16.80 15.09
C ASN A 212 -2.97 -16.58 13.78
N THR A 213 -2.39 -16.93 12.63
CA THR A 213 -2.91 -16.57 11.31
C THR A 213 -4.31 -17.10 11.07
N GLU A 214 -4.55 -18.38 11.40
CA GLU A 214 -5.86 -19.01 11.21
C GLU A 214 -6.92 -18.36 12.09
N PHE A 215 -6.64 -18.17 13.37
CA PHE A 215 -7.55 -17.52 14.30
C PHE A 215 -7.90 -16.08 13.87
N LEU A 216 -6.88 -15.25 13.57
CA LEU A 216 -7.07 -13.85 13.18
C LEU A 216 -7.80 -13.71 11.84
N SER A 217 -7.60 -14.66 10.91
CA SER A 217 -8.27 -14.64 9.60
C SER A 217 -9.77 -14.96 9.67
N THR A 218 -10.18 -15.75 10.65
CA THR A 218 -11.60 -16.08 10.89
C THR A 218 -12.32 -14.95 11.62
N HIS A 219 -11.59 -14.05 12.26
CA HIS A 219 -12.13 -12.93 13.04
C HIS A 219 -12.47 -11.74 12.12
N LEU A 220 -13.58 -11.83 11.39
CA LEU A 220 -13.98 -10.81 10.39
C LEU A 220 -14.14 -9.40 10.96
N ARG A 221 -14.50 -9.28 12.25
CA ARG A 221 -14.60 -7.97 12.93
C ARG A 221 -13.26 -7.25 12.95
N LEU A 222 -12.15 -7.97 13.20
CA LEU A 222 -10.80 -7.40 13.15
C LEU A 222 -10.55 -6.72 11.80
N VAL A 223 -10.82 -7.44 10.70
CA VAL A 223 -10.59 -6.93 9.35
C VAL A 223 -11.52 -5.75 9.05
N ASP A 224 -12.80 -5.81 9.44
CA ASP A 224 -13.76 -4.72 9.23
C ASP A 224 -13.35 -3.44 9.97
N VAL A 225 -12.93 -3.54 11.25
CA VAL A 225 -12.47 -2.40 12.05
C VAL A 225 -11.23 -1.76 11.42
N LEU A 226 -10.21 -2.56 11.06
CA LEU A 226 -9.00 -2.04 10.42
C LEU A 226 -9.31 -1.33 9.10
N LEU A 227 -10.14 -1.92 8.26
CA LEU A 227 -10.54 -1.31 6.99
C LEU A 227 -11.38 -0.05 7.20
N ARG A 228 -12.22 0.00 8.24
CA ARG A 228 -13.01 1.17 8.59
C ARG A 228 -12.13 2.35 9.01
N LEU A 229 -11.04 2.09 9.76
CA LEU A 229 -10.04 3.11 10.10
C LEU A 229 -9.31 3.68 8.88
N CYS A 230 -9.21 2.90 7.80
CA CYS A 230 -8.55 3.32 6.55
C CYS A 230 -9.41 4.22 5.66
N ILE A 231 -10.70 4.43 5.99
CA ILE A 231 -11.63 5.20 5.15
C ILE A 231 -11.27 6.68 5.21
N VAL A 232 -11.23 7.28 4.03
CA VAL A 232 -11.11 8.73 3.83
C VAL A 232 -12.34 9.18 3.06
N GLU A 233 -12.99 10.21 3.57
CA GLU A 233 -14.20 10.79 3.00
C GLU A 233 -13.92 12.19 2.46
N GLN A 234 -14.67 12.58 1.45
CA GLN A 234 -14.67 13.95 0.95
C GLN A 234 -16.12 14.44 0.92
N ILE A 235 -16.39 15.43 1.75
CA ILE A 235 -17.69 16.08 1.80
C ILE A 235 -17.65 17.29 0.88
N ASP A 236 -18.48 17.28 -0.15
CA ASP A 236 -18.55 18.32 -1.19
C ASP A 236 -17.18 18.55 -1.89
N ARG A 237 -16.69 19.77 -1.90
CA ARG A 237 -15.39 20.16 -2.48
C ARG A 237 -14.32 20.39 -1.41
N GLN A 238 -14.54 19.93 -0.19
CA GLN A 238 -13.57 20.05 0.88
C GLN A 238 -12.40 19.09 0.68
N LEU A 239 -11.33 19.31 1.44
CA LEU A 239 -10.19 18.41 1.46
C LEU A 239 -10.60 17.04 2.03
N PRO A 240 -9.97 15.96 1.54
CA PRO A 240 -10.19 14.62 2.10
C PRO A 240 -9.93 14.61 3.59
N SER A 241 -10.82 14.03 4.35
CA SER A 241 -10.72 13.88 5.80
C SER A 241 -10.91 12.42 6.22
N PRO A 242 -10.29 11.98 7.32
CA PRO A 242 -10.55 10.66 7.87
C PRO A 242 -12.02 10.48 8.24
N ALA A 243 -12.57 9.27 8.06
CA ALA A 243 -13.91 8.93 8.55
C ALA A 243 -13.99 8.99 10.09
N SER A 244 -12.87 8.77 10.77
CA SER A 244 -12.73 8.96 12.21
C SER A 244 -12.31 10.39 12.53
N LYS A 245 -13.08 11.08 13.36
CA LYS A 245 -12.76 12.44 13.83
C LYS A 245 -11.51 12.50 14.73
N THR A 246 -11.12 11.39 15.30
CA THR A 246 -9.97 11.27 16.22
C THR A 246 -8.64 11.18 15.47
N LEU A 247 -8.67 10.68 14.23
CA LEU A 247 -7.48 10.45 13.42
C LEU A 247 -7.15 11.65 12.53
N SER A 248 -5.87 11.91 12.34
CA SER A 248 -5.37 12.80 11.29
C SER A 248 -5.12 12.02 9.99
N LEU A 249 -4.95 12.72 8.86
CA LEU A 249 -4.56 12.08 7.61
C LEU A 249 -3.22 11.33 7.73
N THR A 250 -2.29 11.87 8.51
CA THR A 250 -1.00 11.21 8.79
C THR A 250 -1.20 9.88 9.53
N ASP A 251 -2.08 9.88 10.54
CA ASP A 251 -2.41 8.65 11.29
C ASP A 251 -3.05 7.62 10.36
N VAL A 252 -3.97 8.05 9.48
CA VAL A 252 -4.61 7.14 8.50
C VAL A 252 -3.59 6.56 7.52
N LEU A 253 -2.60 7.33 7.04
CA LEU A 253 -1.54 6.81 6.18
C LEU A 253 -0.73 5.71 6.88
N LEU A 254 -0.42 5.88 8.17
CA LEU A 254 0.26 4.85 8.97
C LEU A 254 -0.62 3.61 9.13
N ILE A 255 -1.90 3.79 9.50
CA ILE A 255 -2.86 2.70 9.67
C ILE A 255 -3.07 1.94 8.36
N ARG A 256 -3.22 2.63 7.22
CA ARG A 256 -3.32 2.00 5.90
C ARG A 256 -2.12 1.12 5.60
N LYS A 257 -0.92 1.62 5.85
CA LYS A 257 0.32 0.86 5.66
C LYS A 257 0.35 -0.39 6.54
N ASP A 258 0.04 -0.27 7.83
CA ASP A 258 0.05 -1.39 8.76
C ASP A 258 -1.07 -2.39 8.44
N THR A 259 -2.25 -1.91 8.07
CA THR A 259 -3.36 -2.75 7.58
C THR A 259 -2.96 -3.54 6.34
N MET A 260 -2.20 -2.94 5.40
CA MET A 260 -1.70 -3.68 4.24
C MET A 260 -0.75 -4.81 4.65
N TYR A 261 0.13 -4.61 5.62
CA TYR A 261 1.00 -5.67 6.13
C TYR A 261 0.22 -6.78 6.86
N ILE A 262 -0.82 -6.43 7.60
CA ILE A 262 -1.74 -7.39 8.22
C ILE A 262 -2.45 -8.20 7.13
N LEU A 263 -3.02 -7.54 6.13
CA LEU A 263 -3.76 -8.18 5.05
C LEU A 263 -2.89 -9.09 4.18
N VAL A 264 -1.61 -8.77 3.96
CA VAL A 264 -0.69 -9.68 3.23
C VAL A 264 -0.67 -11.06 3.87
N VAL A 265 -0.69 -11.13 5.19
CA VAL A 265 -0.70 -12.42 5.90
C VAL A 265 -2.08 -13.07 5.88
N LEU A 266 -3.12 -12.29 6.19
CA LEU A 266 -4.47 -12.84 6.41
C LEU A 266 -5.25 -13.11 5.11
N ALA A 267 -5.00 -12.38 4.01
CA ALA A 267 -5.83 -12.39 2.81
C ALA A 267 -6.02 -13.79 2.17
N GLY A 268 -5.02 -14.66 2.26
CA GLY A 268 -5.11 -16.03 1.74
C GLY A 268 -6.05 -16.94 2.53
N PHE A 269 -6.31 -16.60 3.79
CA PHE A 269 -7.14 -17.39 4.71
C PHE A 269 -8.54 -16.79 4.90
N VAL A 270 -8.71 -15.48 4.65
CA VAL A 270 -10.01 -14.80 4.77
C VAL A 270 -11.01 -15.40 3.80
N ASN A 271 -12.16 -15.79 4.32
CA ASN A 271 -13.29 -16.29 3.54
C ASN A 271 -14.43 -15.26 3.54
N LEU A 272 -14.77 -14.77 2.35
CA LEU A 272 -15.87 -13.83 2.15
C LEU A 272 -17.13 -14.59 1.75
N SER A 273 -18.14 -14.56 2.61
CA SER A 273 -19.45 -15.19 2.35
C SER A 273 -20.45 -14.19 1.80
N HIS A 274 -21.26 -14.59 0.85
CA HIS A 274 -22.30 -13.74 0.24
C HIS A 274 -23.44 -13.35 1.18
N SER A 275 -23.66 -14.11 2.24
CA SER A 275 -24.83 -13.97 3.11
C SER A 275 -24.69 -12.91 4.20
N ASN A 276 -23.48 -12.46 4.49
CA ASN A 276 -23.22 -11.52 5.57
C ASN A 276 -22.93 -10.11 5.03
N PRO A 277 -23.67 -9.06 5.43
CA PRO A 277 -23.41 -7.69 5.00
C PRO A 277 -22.02 -7.17 5.43
N THR A 278 -21.47 -7.70 6.52
CA THR A 278 -20.10 -7.33 6.94
C THR A 278 -19.07 -7.82 5.95
N THR A 279 -19.20 -9.04 5.41
CA THR A 279 -18.26 -9.54 4.40
C THR A 279 -18.32 -8.75 3.10
N LEU A 280 -19.51 -8.26 2.70
CA LEU A 280 -19.64 -7.40 1.52
C LEU A 280 -18.91 -6.06 1.73
N ARG A 281 -19.03 -5.46 2.92
CA ARG A 281 -18.28 -4.24 3.27
C ARG A 281 -16.78 -4.48 3.30
N VAL A 282 -16.34 -5.57 3.94
CA VAL A 282 -14.93 -5.97 3.99
C VAL A 282 -14.38 -6.16 2.59
N ALA A 283 -15.08 -6.86 1.70
CA ALA A 283 -14.68 -7.06 0.31
C ALA A 283 -14.50 -5.72 -0.42
N ARG A 284 -15.49 -4.83 -0.31
CA ARG A 284 -15.45 -3.52 -0.96
C ARG A 284 -14.30 -2.67 -0.43
N ARG A 285 -14.17 -2.54 0.88
CA ARG A 285 -13.13 -1.72 1.52
C ARG A 285 -11.73 -2.29 1.28
N SER A 286 -11.57 -3.62 1.28
CA SER A 286 -10.30 -4.25 0.92
C SER A 286 -9.90 -3.93 -0.52
N PHE A 287 -10.84 -3.99 -1.45
CA PHE A 287 -10.59 -3.60 -2.84
C PHE A 287 -10.20 -2.12 -2.95
N ASP A 288 -10.94 -1.22 -2.30
CA ASP A 288 -10.67 0.22 -2.36
C ASP A 288 -9.31 0.56 -1.74
N LEU A 289 -8.93 -0.08 -0.63
CA LEU A 289 -7.62 0.08 -0.01
C LEU A 289 -6.49 -0.39 -0.93
N VAL A 290 -6.59 -1.60 -1.49
CA VAL A 290 -5.61 -2.13 -2.44
C VAL A 290 -5.50 -1.24 -3.68
N ALA A 291 -6.64 -0.88 -4.27
CA ALA A 291 -6.68 -0.02 -5.45
C ALA A 291 -6.04 1.34 -5.18
N SER A 292 -6.15 1.89 -3.97
CA SER A 292 -5.54 3.18 -3.60
C SER A 292 -4.01 3.23 -3.79
N TYR A 293 -3.33 2.09 -3.75
CA TYR A 293 -1.89 1.97 -4.01
C TYR A 293 -1.55 1.64 -5.47
N LEU A 294 -2.54 1.29 -6.28
CA LEU A 294 -2.33 0.78 -7.64
C LEU A 294 -2.87 1.67 -8.75
N VAL A 295 -3.86 2.53 -8.45
CA VAL A 295 -4.57 3.29 -9.51
C VAL A 295 -3.96 4.66 -9.80
N ASP A 296 -2.96 5.09 -9.07
CA ASP A 296 -2.31 6.37 -9.34
C ASP A 296 -1.63 6.36 -10.72
N PRO A 297 -1.91 7.36 -11.58
CA PRO A 297 -1.30 7.43 -12.90
C PRO A 297 0.21 7.64 -12.87
N GLU A 298 0.73 8.39 -11.90
CA GLU A 298 2.15 8.68 -11.79
C GLU A 298 2.96 7.49 -11.27
N ASP A 299 2.32 6.61 -10.48
CA ASP A 299 2.93 5.39 -9.98
C ASP A 299 2.71 4.17 -10.90
N SER A 300 1.83 4.31 -11.93
CA SER A 300 1.48 3.22 -12.84
C SER A 300 2.41 3.23 -14.06
N LEU A 301 3.67 2.94 -13.83
CA LEU A 301 4.74 3.00 -14.82
C LEU A 301 5.35 1.61 -15.09
N PRO A 302 5.85 1.37 -16.32
CA PRO A 302 6.65 0.19 -16.61
C PRO A 302 7.92 0.12 -15.74
N PRO A 303 8.54 -1.06 -15.59
CA PRO A 303 9.68 -1.25 -14.70
C PRO A 303 10.81 -0.23 -14.85
N LEU A 304 11.29 0.00 -16.07
CA LEU A 304 12.38 0.94 -16.32
C LEU A 304 12.00 2.38 -15.94
N ALA A 305 10.82 2.82 -16.35
CA ALA A 305 10.33 4.16 -16.03
C ALA A 305 10.15 4.35 -14.51
N SER A 306 9.68 3.33 -13.81
CA SER A 306 9.56 3.35 -12.34
C SER A 306 10.93 3.52 -11.66
N VAL A 307 11.96 2.83 -12.15
CA VAL A 307 13.33 2.98 -11.64
C VAL A 307 13.89 4.38 -11.91
N GLN A 308 13.64 4.91 -13.11
CA GLN A 308 14.10 6.24 -13.49
C GLN A 308 13.45 7.35 -12.66
N LEU A 309 12.18 7.19 -12.27
CA LEU A 309 11.48 8.15 -11.42
C LEU A 309 12.11 8.27 -10.04
N VAL A 310 12.53 7.15 -9.45
CA VAL A 310 13.18 7.14 -8.13
C VAL A 310 14.60 7.71 -8.18
N GLY A 311 15.19 7.80 -9.36
CA GLY A 311 16.58 8.17 -9.55
C GLY A 311 17.53 6.98 -9.41
N VAL A 312 18.53 6.92 -10.27
CA VAL A 312 19.54 5.85 -10.24
C VAL A 312 20.57 6.19 -9.16
N VAL A 313 20.47 5.55 -8.01
CA VAL A 313 21.55 5.58 -7.02
C VAL A 313 22.60 4.55 -7.45
N PRO A 314 23.88 4.95 -7.65
CA PRO A 314 24.94 4.01 -7.97
C PRO A 314 24.98 2.90 -6.90
N ASN A 315 24.96 1.64 -7.33
CA ASN A 315 24.97 0.44 -6.47
C ASN A 315 23.70 0.16 -5.64
N ALA A 316 22.57 0.81 -5.91
CA ALA A 316 21.31 0.41 -5.28
C ALA A 316 20.74 -0.84 -5.95
N ASN A 317 20.33 -1.82 -5.15
CA ASN A 317 19.48 -2.91 -5.62
C ASN A 317 18.16 -2.30 -6.11
N LEU A 318 17.96 -2.31 -7.42
CA LEU A 318 16.74 -1.80 -8.04
C LEU A 318 15.56 -2.66 -7.61
N LYS A 319 14.71 -2.13 -6.73
CA LYS A 319 13.54 -2.81 -6.20
C LYS A 319 12.27 -2.20 -6.76
N PRO A 320 11.23 -3.01 -6.96
CA PRO A 320 9.89 -2.47 -7.27
C PRO A 320 9.35 -1.65 -6.09
N PRO A 321 8.34 -0.78 -6.32
CA PRO A 321 7.71 -0.01 -5.26
C PRO A 321 7.07 -0.93 -4.21
N ALA A 322 7.59 -0.91 -2.98
CA ALA A 322 7.24 -1.88 -1.93
C ALA A 322 5.75 -1.92 -1.59
N LEU A 323 5.09 -0.76 -1.48
CA LEU A 323 3.66 -0.71 -1.15
C LEU A 323 2.78 -1.20 -2.29
N ALA A 324 3.17 -0.93 -3.56
CA ALA A 324 2.47 -1.47 -4.71
C ALA A 324 2.65 -3.00 -4.81
N ASP A 325 3.85 -3.51 -4.55
CA ASP A 325 4.12 -4.95 -4.50
C ASP A 325 3.29 -5.63 -3.41
N THR A 326 3.23 -5.04 -2.22
CA THR A 326 2.38 -5.50 -1.11
C THR A 326 0.90 -5.49 -1.51
N ALA A 327 0.42 -4.45 -2.19
CA ALA A 327 -0.97 -4.35 -2.64
C ALA A 327 -1.32 -5.43 -3.67
N LEU A 328 -0.43 -5.70 -4.61
CA LEU A 328 -0.58 -6.81 -5.56
C LEU A 328 -0.63 -8.17 -4.86
N GLU A 329 0.22 -8.39 -3.87
CA GLU A 329 0.24 -9.61 -3.07
C GLU A 329 -1.09 -9.81 -2.30
N VAL A 330 -1.60 -8.75 -1.65
CA VAL A 330 -2.91 -8.80 -0.96
C VAL A 330 -4.02 -9.14 -1.95
N PHE A 331 -4.05 -8.49 -3.10
CA PHE A 331 -5.10 -8.71 -4.09
C PHE A 331 -5.05 -10.12 -4.67
N THR A 332 -3.86 -10.61 -5.02
CA THR A 332 -3.71 -11.97 -5.56
C THR A 332 -4.13 -13.03 -4.55
N ARG A 333 -3.77 -12.89 -3.28
CA ARG A 333 -4.17 -13.81 -2.21
C ARG A 333 -5.67 -13.75 -1.94
N LEU A 334 -6.24 -12.55 -1.84
CA LEU A 334 -7.68 -12.36 -1.60
C LEU A 334 -8.54 -12.92 -2.72
N SER A 335 -8.11 -12.74 -3.99
CA SER A 335 -8.81 -13.22 -5.18
C SER A 335 -8.49 -14.66 -5.57
N GLN A 336 -7.72 -15.41 -4.77
CA GLN A 336 -7.36 -16.78 -5.07
C GLN A 336 -8.56 -17.72 -4.94
N ARG A 337 -9.42 -17.50 -3.94
CA ARG A 337 -10.62 -18.32 -3.70
C ARG A 337 -11.76 -17.88 -4.61
N ASP A 338 -12.46 -18.85 -5.20
CA ASP A 338 -13.60 -18.59 -6.10
C ASP A 338 -14.75 -17.87 -5.39
N GLU A 339 -15.01 -18.22 -4.12
CA GLU A 339 -16.02 -17.58 -3.29
C GLU A 339 -15.73 -16.09 -3.12
N ASN A 340 -14.49 -15.75 -2.80
CA ASN A 340 -14.07 -14.36 -2.67
C ASN A 340 -14.21 -13.60 -4.00
N ARG A 341 -13.85 -14.23 -5.11
CA ARG A 341 -14.04 -13.66 -6.45
C ARG A 341 -15.50 -13.35 -6.73
N GLN A 342 -16.40 -14.26 -6.43
CA GLN A 342 -17.83 -14.04 -6.61
C GLN A 342 -18.36 -12.87 -5.77
N VAL A 343 -17.88 -12.70 -4.55
CA VAL A 343 -18.25 -11.54 -3.72
C VAL A 343 -17.71 -10.25 -4.30
N LEU A 344 -16.43 -10.21 -4.66
CA LEU A 344 -15.78 -9.04 -5.26
C LEU A 344 -16.49 -8.61 -6.55
N SER A 345 -16.88 -9.56 -7.42
CA SER A 345 -17.58 -9.22 -8.69
C SER A 345 -18.92 -8.54 -8.48
N LYS A 346 -19.60 -8.81 -7.36
CA LYS A 346 -20.90 -8.19 -7.03
C LYS A 346 -20.77 -6.82 -6.38
N VAL A 347 -19.68 -6.61 -5.60
CA VAL A 347 -19.55 -5.44 -4.75
C VAL A 347 -18.74 -4.32 -5.40
N VAL A 348 -17.76 -4.68 -6.25
CA VAL A 348 -16.86 -3.69 -6.85
C VAL A 348 -17.49 -3.04 -8.07
N PRO A 349 -17.58 -1.68 -8.14
CA PRO A 349 -18.11 -0.99 -9.31
C PRO A 349 -17.26 -1.26 -10.55
N GLN A 350 -17.94 -1.37 -11.68
CA GLN A 350 -17.32 -1.58 -12.98
C GLN A 350 -16.28 -0.51 -13.34
N GLN A 351 -16.52 0.74 -12.95
CA GLN A 351 -15.58 1.83 -13.19
C GLN A 351 -14.28 1.67 -12.41
N SER A 352 -14.36 1.20 -11.15
CA SER A 352 -13.16 0.93 -10.33
C SER A 352 -12.36 -0.26 -10.87
N LEU A 353 -13.06 -1.31 -11.35
CA LEU A 353 -12.41 -2.44 -12.04
C LEU A 353 -11.68 -1.97 -13.30
N TRP A 354 -12.34 -1.17 -14.14
CA TRP A 354 -11.74 -0.60 -15.35
C TRP A 354 -10.47 0.19 -15.04
N LEU A 355 -10.55 1.10 -14.06
CA LEU A 355 -9.42 1.93 -13.69
C LEU A 355 -8.24 1.08 -13.23
N LEU A 356 -8.48 0.08 -12.39
CA LEU A 356 -7.43 -0.80 -11.89
C LEU A 356 -6.80 -1.64 -13.02
N ILE A 357 -7.62 -2.24 -13.90
CA ILE A 357 -7.13 -2.99 -15.06
C ILE A 357 -6.22 -2.10 -15.94
N GLN A 358 -6.69 -0.91 -16.28
CA GLN A 358 -5.93 0.03 -17.10
C GLN A 358 -4.56 0.33 -16.48
N ARG A 359 -4.53 0.61 -15.17
CA ARG A 359 -3.29 0.95 -14.46
C ARG A 359 -2.33 -0.25 -14.32
N LEU A 360 -2.88 -1.45 -14.13
CA LEU A 360 -2.05 -2.66 -14.07
C LEU A 360 -1.43 -2.99 -15.43
N VAL A 361 -2.18 -2.83 -16.53
CA VAL A 361 -1.62 -3.03 -17.88
C VAL A 361 -0.48 -2.04 -18.17
N HIS A 362 -0.61 -0.79 -17.72
CA HIS A 362 0.46 0.20 -17.87
C HIS A 362 1.73 -0.12 -17.05
N ARG A 363 1.62 -0.94 -15.99
CA ARG A 363 2.79 -1.39 -15.19
C ARG A 363 3.55 -2.53 -15.83
N LEU A 364 2.98 -3.17 -16.85
CA LEU A 364 3.65 -4.30 -17.51
C LEU A 364 4.86 -3.83 -18.32
N PRO A 365 5.90 -4.68 -18.44
CA PRO A 365 7.07 -4.38 -19.25
C PRO A 365 6.68 -4.26 -20.74
N ILE A 366 7.18 -3.19 -21.39
CA ILE A 366 6.87 -2.88 -22.78
C ILE A 366 8.13 -2.96 -23.66
N VAL A 367 9.22 -2.35 -23.18
CA VAL A 367 10.48 -2.29 -23.93
C VAL A 367 11.44 -3.39 -23.49
N ASP A 368 12.41 -3.74 -24.35
CA ASP A 368 13.36 -4.80 -24.02
C ASP A 368 14.21 -4.49 -22.79
N ALA A 369 14.46 -3.21 -22.52
CA ALA A 369 15.14 -2.77 -21.31
C ALA A 369 14.34 -3.06 -20.01
N ASP A 370 13.00 -3.04 -20.05
CA ASP A 370 12.17 -3.47 -18.92
C ASP A 370 12.40 -4.94 -18.61
N PHE A 371 12.48 -5.78 -19.65
CA PHE A 371 12.70 -7.22 -19.48
C PHE A 371 14.11 -7.55 -18.96
N MET A 372 15.09 -6.66 -19.16
CA MET A 372 16.41 -6.82 -18.54
C MET A 372 16.35 -6.65 -17.02
N LEU A 373 15.51 -5.76 -16.51
CA LEU A 373 15.28 -5.60 -15.08
C LEU A 373 14.59 -6.84 -14.46
N MET A 374 13.74 -7.52 -15.22
CA MET A 374 13.05 -8.73 -14.77
C MET A 374 13.98 -9.93 -14.54
N ARG A 375 15.24 -9.86 -14.93
CA ARG A 375 16.24 -10.88 -14.53
C ARG A 375 16.46 -10.91 -13.02
N GLY A 376 16.15 -9.81 -12.33
CA GLY A 376 16.11 -9.76 -10.86
C GLY A 376 14.83 -10.41 -10.34
N GLU A 377 14.96 -11.31 -9.36
CA GLU A 377 13.86 -12.06 -8.75
C GLU A 377 12.70 -11.16 -8.28
N LEU A 378 13.01 -10.01 -7.67
CA LEU A 378 12.01 -9.09 -7.14
C LEU A 378 11.13 -8.48 -8.24
N TRP A 379 11.73 -8.08 -9.38
CA TRP A 379 10.98 -7.54 -10.51
C TRP A 379 10.18 -8.62 -11.24
N CYS A 380 10.72 -9.83 -11.34
CA CYS A 380 10.01 -10.96 -11.89
C CYS A 380 8.75 -11.26 -11.07
N SER A 381 8.88 -11.37 -9.75
CA SER A 381 7.77 -11.56 -8.82
C SER A 381 6.73 -10.43 -8.89
N PHE A 382 7.17 -9.17 -9.02
CA PHE A 382 6.27 -8.02 -9.16
C PHE A 382 5.42 -8.11 -10.44
N VAL A 383 6.04 -8.45 -11.57
CA VAL A 383 5.32 -8.61 -12.85
C VAL A 383 4.40 -9.83 -12.81
N GLU A 384 4.83 -10.93 -12.20
CA GLU A 384 4.00 -12.11 -11.98
C GLU A 384 2.71 -11.76 -11.21
N LYS A 385 2.84 -11.08 -10.05
CA LYS A 385 1.70 -10.61 -9.26
C LYS A 385 0.80 -9.66 -10.06
N THR A 386 1.40 -8.80 -10.90
CA THR A 386 0.64 -7.89 -11.78
C THR A 386 -0.20 -8.67 -12.78
N VAL A 387 0.39 -9.67 -13.46
CA VAL A 387 -0.33 -10.54 -14.41
C VAL A 387 -1.42 -11.36 -13.72
N MET A 388 -1.12 -11.92 -12.54
CA MET A 388 -2.09 -12.65 -11.72
C MET A 388 -3.27 -11.77 -11.32
N SER A 389 -3.00 -10.52 -10.94
CA SER A 389 -4.04 -9.53 -10.61
C SER A 389 -4.90 -9.20 -11.82
N ILE A 390 -4.28 -8.99 -13.00
CA ILE A 390 -5.00 -8.77 -14.25
C ILE A 390 -5.90 -9.95 -14.57
N TYR A 391 -5.39 -11.19 -14.50
CA TYR A 391 -6.18 -12.39 -14.70
C TYR A 391 -7.42 -12.45 -13.78
N SER A 392 -7.22 -12.20 -12.47
CA SER A 392 -8.32 -12.18 -11.51
C SER A 392 -9.34 -11.10 -11.83
N LEU A 393 -8.90 -9.89 -12.23
CA LEU A 393 -9.78 -8.79 -12.60
C LEU A 393 -10.59 -9.08 -13.88
N ILE A 394 -9.98 -9.70 -14.89
CA ILE A 394 -10.69 -10.12 -16.11
C ILE A 394 -11.73 -11.20 -15.79
N PHE A 395 -11.41 -12.10 -14.86
CA PHE A 395 -12.39 -13.08 -14.37
C PHE A 395 -13.59 -12.40 -13.69
N LEU A 396 -13.35 -11.34 -12.88
CA LEU A 396 -14.39 -10.56 -12.20
C LEU A 396 -15.17 -9.64 -13.14
N ALA A 397 -14.59 -9.27 -14.28
CA ALA A 397 -15.14 -8.26 -15.18
C ALA A 397 -16.48 -8.73 -15.78
N PRO A 398 -17.56 -7.91 -15.70
CA PRO A 398 -18.80 -8.18 -16.40
C PRO A 398 -18.59 -8.07 -17.92
N TYR A 399 -19.53 -8.64 -18.68
CA TYR A 399 -19.45 -8.68 -20.14
C TYR A 399 -19.17 -7.31 -20.78
N GLU A 400 -19.90 -6.27 -20.40
CA GLU A 400 -19.73 -4.91 -20.94
C GLU A 400 -18.31 -4.38 -20.73
N LEU A 401 -17.70 -4.68 -19.58
CA LEU A 401 -16.33 -4.28 -19.28
C LEU A 401 -15.33 -5.06 -20.14
N LYS A 402 -15.56 -6.35 -20.36
CA LYS A 402 -14.73 -7.17 -21.25
C LYS A 402 -14.77 -6.66 -22.69
N GLN A 403 -15.93 -6.29 -23.19
CA GLN A 403 -16.10 -5.64 -24.50
C GLN A 403 -15.32 -4.32 -24.59
N LYS A 404 -15.43 -3.49 -23.55
CA LYS A 404 -14.67 -2.23 -23.49
C LYS A 404 -13.16 -2.45 -23.52
N ILE A 405 -12.65 -3.44 -22.76
CA ILE A 405 -11.22 -3.80 -22.75
C ILE A 405 -10.78 -4.24 -24.15
N LYS A 406 -11.60 -5.05 -24.83
CA LYS A 406 -11.31 -5.55 -26.17
C LYS A 406 -11.29 -4.45 -27.22
N SER A 407 -12.21 -3.50 -27.14
CA SER A 407 -12.35 -2.40 -28.10
C SER A 407 -11.34 -1.27 -27.90
N ASP A 408 -10.72 -1.16 -26.72
CA ASP A 408 -9.78 -0.07 -26.44
C ASP A 408 -8.41 -0.35 -27.07
N ARG A 409 -8.19 0.25 -28.24
CA ARG A 409 -6.92 0.17 -28.97
C ARG A 409 -5.73 0.81 -28.21
N ARG A 410 -6.01 1.82 -27.35
CA ARG A 410 -4.94 2.51 -26.59
C ARG A 410 -4.38 1.62 -25.48
N LEU A 411 -5.24 0.81 -24.89
CA LEU A 411 -4.83 -0.15 -23.87
C LEU A 411 -3.96 -1.26 -24.45
N ALA A 412 -4.18 -1.62 -25.72
CA ALA A 412 -3.45 -2.67 -26.44
C ALA A 412 -3.32 -3.99 -25.65
N PHE A 413 -4.37 -4.33 -24.87
CA PHE A 413 -4.37 -5.37 -23.84
C PHE A 413 -3.79 -6.70 -24.33
N LYS A 414 -4.30 -7.22 -25.46
CA LYS A 414 -3.85 -8.49 -26.01
C LYS A 414 -2.38 -8.45 -26.41
N SER A 415 -1.96 -7.42 -27.11
CA SER A 415 -0.58 -7.27 -27.60
C SER A 415 0.42 -7.17 -26.45
N VAL A 416 0.09 -6.43 -25.40
CA VAL A 416 0.94 -6.28 -24.22
C VAL A 416 1.09 -7.62 -23.48
N LEU A 417 -0.02 -8.32 -23.21
CA LEU A 417 0.03 -9.60 -22.50
C LEU A 417 0.74 -10.69 -23.30
N LEU A 418 0.53 -10.77 -24.62
CA LEU A 418 1.25 -11.71 -25.48
C LEU A 418 2.76 -11.43 -25.50
N ARG A 419 3.13 -10.14 -25.58
CA ARG A 419 4.54 -9.75 -25.50
C ARG A 419 5.16 -10.15 -24.17
N VAL A 420 4.46 -9.92 -23.07
CA VAL A 420 4.93 -10.33 -21.74
C VAL A 420 5.09 -11.84 -21.67
N ALA A 421 4.08 -12.61 -22.11
CA ALA A 421 4.13 -14.08 -22.11
C ALA A 421 5.31 -14.60 -22.95
N HIS A 422 5.47 -14.08 -24.17
CA HIS A 422 6.57 -14.47 -25.07
C HIS A 422 7.95 -14.14 -24.46
N LYS A 423 8.14 -12.92 -23.98
CA LYS A 423 9.45 -12.49 -23.45
C LYS A 423 9.81 -13.18 -22.13
N VAL A 424 8.83 -13.45 -21.28
CA VAL A 424 9.04 -14.21 -20.03
C VAL A 424 9.52 -15.63 -20.34
N LEU A 425 8.94 -16.28 -21.35
CA LEU A 425 9.34 -17.62 -21.78
C LEU A 425 10.67 -17.66 -22.56
N ALA A 426 10.93 -16.64 -23.41
CA ALA A 426 12.08 -16.63 -24.29
C ALA A 426 13.36 -16.08 -23.63
N VAL A 427 13.27 -15.07 -22.77
CA VAL A 427 14.41 -14.31 -22.23
C VAL A 427 14.91 -14.86 -20.90
N MET A 428 14.09 -15.65 -20.21
CA MET A 428 14.41 -16.17 -18.87
C MET A 428 14.59 -17.69 -18.84
N PRO A 429 15.54 -18.24 -19.58
CA PRO A 429 15.87 -19.66 -19.48
C PRO A 429 16.59 -19.92 -18.16
N ASN A 430 15.88 -20.22 -17.12
CA ASN A 430 16.47 -20.73 -15.89
C ASN A 430 16.42 -22.25 -15.92
N PRO A 431 17.56 -22.95 -16.09
CA PRO A 431 17.57 -24.42 -16.17
C PRO A 431 17.05 -25.08 -14.88
N ASP A 432 17.17 -24.39 -13.74
CA ASP A 432 16.78 -24.93 -12.42
C ASP A 432 15.39 -24.45 -11.94
N GLY A 433 14.82 -23.42 -12.58
CA GLY A 433 13.53 -22.81 -12.21
C GLY A 433 12.40 -22.98 -13.22
N ARG A 434 12.40 -24.05 -13.99
CA ARG A 434 11.53 -24.29 -15.16
C ARG A 434 10.02 -24.13 -14.95
N GLY A 435 9.53 -24.17 -13.69
CA GLY A 435 8.10 -23.99 -13.39
C GLY A 435 7.66 -22.57 -13.05
N LEU A 436 8.58 -21.71 -12.57
CA LEU A 436 8.19 -20.40 -12.03
C LEU A 436 7.78 -19.40 -13.11
N HIS A 437 8.40 -19.45 -14.29
CA HIS A 437 8.12 -18.50 -15.38
C HIS A 437 6.96 -18.92 -16.27
N ALA A 438 6.59 -20.19 -16.28
CA ALA A 438 5.44 -20.71 -17.03
C ALA A 438 4.10 -20.20 -16.45
N ILE A 439 4.03 -19.97 -15.12
CA ILE A 439 2.80 -19.55 -14.46
C ILE A 439 2.32 -18.17 -14.96
N PRO A 440 3.13 -17.09 -14.94
CA PRO A 440 2.68 -15.79 -15.43
C PRO A 440 2.37 -15.80 -16.93
N ALA A 441 3.14 -16.53 -17.74
CA ALA A 441 2.86 -16.66 -19.16
C ALA A 441 1.50 -17.34 -19.40
N ARG A 442 1.23 -18.43 -18.71
CA ARG A 442 -0.05 -19.15 -18.77
C ARG A 442 -1.21 -18.26 -18.34
N ARG A 443 -1.08 -17.52 -17.21
CA ARG A 443 -2.13 -16.61 -16.73
C ARG A 443 -2.38 -15.44 -17.68
N ALA A 444 -1.35 -14.96 -18.37
CA ALA A 444 -1.52 -13.95 -19.41
C ALA A 444 -2.37 -14.51 -20.59
N VAL A 445 -2.09 -15.73 -21.04
CA VAL A 445 -2.84 -16.42 -22.10
C VAL A 445 -4.28 -16.69 -21.67
N GLU A 446 -4.48 -17.21 -20.46
CA GLU A 446 -5.82 -17.44 -19.89
C GLU A 446 -6.64 -16.13 -19.77
N ALA A 447 -6.02 -15.01 -19.40
CA ALA A 447 -6.68 -13.70 -19.34
C ALA A 447 -7.19 -13.25 -20.73
N ILE A 448 -6.41 -13.47 -21.78
CA ILE A 448 -6.82 -13.19 -23.16
C ILE A 448 -8.01 -14.09 -23.54
N LYS A 449 -7.94 -15.38 -23.23
CA LYS A 449 -8.99 -16.35 -23.52
C LYS A 449 -10.32 -16.00 -22.83
N LEU A 450 -10.26 -15.52 -21.58
CA LEU A 450 -11.45 -15.07 -20.84
C LEU A 450 -12.14 -13.85 -21.49
N LEU A 451 -11.41 -13.00 -22.19
CA LEU A 451 -12.00 -11.92 -22.97
C LEU A 451 -12.72 -12.42 -24.21
N ASP A 452 -12.14 -13.41 -24.90
CA ASP A 452 -12.73 -13.93 -26.15
C ASP A 452 -13.97 -14.80 -25.89
N LYS A 453 -13.95 -15.65 -24.85
CA LYS A 453 -15.13 -16.45 -24.45
C LYS A 453 -16.34 -15.62 -24.07
N ALA A 454 -16.18 -14.36 -23.72
CA ALA A 454 -17.30 -13.47 -23.40
C ALA A 454 -18.22 -13.22 -24.63
N GLU A 455 -17.72 -13.40 -25.86
CA GLU A 455 -18.54 -13.26 -27.08
C GLU A 455 -19.47 -14.45 -27.31
N GLU A 456 -19.01 -15.66 -26.97
CA GLU A 456 -19.79 -16.88 -27.23
C GLU A 456 -21.13 -16.96 -26.47
N LEU A 457 -21.27 -16.18 -25.37
CA LEU A 457 -22.48 -16.20 -24.54
C LEU A 457 -23.63 -15.34 -25.11
N VAL A 458 -23.31 -14.37 -25.97
CA VAL A 458 -24.30 -13.42 -26.51
C VAL A 458 -24.83 -13.85 -27.89
N ASP A 459 -23.99 -14.48 -28.70
CA ASP A 459 -24.35 -14.86 -30.07
C ASP A 459 -25.31 -16.08 -30.19
N LYS A 460 -25.69 -16.69 -29.07
CA LYS A 460 -26.63 -17.84 -29.11
C LYS A 460 -28.10 -17.48 -29.32
N SER A 461 -28.44 -16.19 -29.45
CA SER A 461 -29.81 -15.72 -29.59
C SER A 461 -30.24 -15.40 -31.04
N GLU A 462 -29.32 -15.39 -32.02
CA GLU A 462 -29.69 -15.24 -33.43
C GLU A 462 -29.24 -16.43 -34.25
N PRO A 463 -30.15 -17.11 -34.97
CA PRO A 463 -29.81 -18.20 -35.90
C PRO A 463 -29.19 -17.58 -37.15
N THR A 464 -27.88 -17.38 -37.16
CA THR A 464 -27.15 -17.00 -38.35
C THR A 464 -26.96 -18.23 -39.24
N MET A 465 -27.52 -18.20 -40.45
CA MET A 465 -27.25 -19.16 -41.52
C MET A 465 -25.75 -19.20 -41.81
N PRO A 466 -25.14 -20.38 -41.99
CA PRO A 466 -23.72 -20.47 -42.33
C PRO A 466 -23.49 -19.89 -43.72
N VAL A 467 -22.81 -18.78 -43.82
CA VAL A 467 -22.33 -18.21 -45.08
C VAL A 467 -20.92 -18.74 -45.31
N LEU A 468 -20.81 -19.68 -46.25
CA LEU A 468 -19.53 -20.11 -46.81
C LEU A 468 -18.95 -18.94 -47.65
N SER A 469 -18.08 -18.14 -47.04
CA SER A 469 -17.32 -17.12 -47.73
C SER A 469 -15.97 -17.72 -48.17
N PHE A 470 -15.86 -18.12 -49.41
CA PHE A 470 -14.59 -18.32 -50.10
C PHE A 470 -14.09 -16.94 -50.55
N GLY A 471 -13.39 -16.21 -49.69
CA GLY A 471 -12.87 -14.90 -49.99
C GLY A 471 -11.37 -14.90 -50.22
N MET A 472 -10.96 -15.13 -51.46
CA MET A 472 -9.77 -14.46 -51.98
C MET A 472 -10.19 -13.05 -52.37
N GLY A 473 -9.92 -12.08 -51.54
CA GLY A 473 -10.26 -10.71 -51.92
C GLY A 473 -9.83 -9.69 -50.89
N PHE A 474 -8.98 -8.85 -51.31
CA PHE A 474 -8.81 -7.50 -50.75
C PHE A 474 -10.19 -6.85 -50.66
N SER A 475 -10.71 -6.74 -49.47
CA SER A 475 -11.87 -5.91 -49.18
C SER A 475 -11.57 -5.06 -47.97
N ASP A 476 -11.21 -3.84 -48.27
CA ASP A 476 -11.29 -2.71 -47.36
C ASP A 476 -12.78 -2.46 -47.11
N GLY A 477 -13.21 -2.63 -45.88
CA GLY A 477 -14.58 -2.23 -45.49
C GLY A 477 -15.39 -3.29 -44.75
N GLY A 478 -15.26 -3.34 -43.48
CA GLY A 478 -16.34 -3.55 -42.54
C GLY A 478 -17.24 -4.74 -42.73
N ASP A 479 -16.77 -5.91 -42.34
CA ASP A 479 -17.69 -6.86 -41.69
C ASP A 479 -16.86 -7.84 -40.83
N SER A 480 -16.87 -7.60 -39.55
CA SER A 480 -16.06 -8.30 -38.57
C SER A 480 -16.71 -9.57 -38.01
N SER A 481 -17.69 -10.12 -38.73
CA SER A 481 -18.50 -11.23 -38.23
C SER A 481 -18.04 -12.63 -38.63
N ALA A 482 -16.97 -12.78 -39.41
CA ALA A 482 -16.60 -14.09 -39.98
C ALA A 482 -15.48 -14.85 -39.29
N GLU A 483 -14.70 -14.21 -38.41
CA GLU A 483 -13.58 -14.88 -37.75
C GLU A 483 -13.75 -14.85 -36.23
N LYS A 484 -14.35 -15.89 -35.67
CA LYS A 484 -14.26 -16.21 -34.23
C LYS A 484 -12.88 -16.77 -33.94
N GLY A 485 -11.90 -15.94 -34.11
CA GLY A 485 -10.55 -16.22 -33.71
C GLY A 485 -10.11 -15.15 -32.70
N THR A 486 -9.23 -15.52 -31.83
CA THR A 486 -8.64 -14.59 -30.91
C THR A 486 -7.85 -13.57 -31.70
N GLY A 487 -7.77 -12.36 -31.21
CA GLY A 487 -7.00 -11.28 -31.83
C GLY A 487 -5.51 -11.57 -32.08
N ILE A 488 -5.03 -12.80 -31.84
CA ILE A 488 -3.71 -13.29 -32.23
C ILE A 488 -3.59 -13.30 -33.75
N LEU A 489 -4.65 -13.60 -34.49
CA LEU A 489 -4.66 -13.57 -35.94
C LEU A 489 -4.60 -12.15 -36.51
N GLY A 490 -5.01 -11.16 -35.76
CA GLY A 490 -4.99 -9.74 -36.16
C GLY A 490 -3.65 -9.03 -35.97
N GLY A 491 -2.51 -9.65 -36.26
CA GLY A 491 -1.18 -9.00 -36.23
C GLY A 491 -0.16 -9.60 -35.28
N ASN A 492 -0.55 -10.52 -34.40
CA ASN A 492 0.37 -11.16 -33.43
C ASN A 492 0.63 -12.65 -33.75
N ARG A 493 0.31 -13.09 -34.97
CA ARG A 493 0.43 -14.49 -35.40
C ARG A 493 1.87 -15.00 -35.31
N GLU A 494 2.83 -14.18 -35.68
CA GLU A 494 4.26 -14.52 -35.59
C GLU A 494 4.69 -14.81 -34.17
N VAL A 495 4.29 -13.94 -33.22
CA VAL A 495 4.61 -14.10 -31.80
C VAL A 495 4.04 -15.42 -31.24
N ALA A 496 2.82 -15.78 -31.62
CA ALA A 496 2.22 -17.03 -31.20
C ALA A 496 2.97 -18.24 -31.74
N TRP A 497 3.36 -18.22 -33.03
CA TRP A 497 4.17 -19.27 -33.63
C TRP A 497 5.55 -19.40 -33.01
N GLU A 498 6.21 -18.27 -32.71
CA GLU A 498 7.48 -18.27 -31.98
C GLU A 498 7.33 -18.90 -30.60
N MET A 499 6.22 -18.63 -29.90
CA MET A 499 5.94 -19.25 -28.59
C MET A 499 5.77 -20.77 -28.69
N PHE A 500 5.10 -21.29 -29.73
CA PHE A 500 4.96 -22.74 -29.92
C PHE A 500 6.30 -23.46 -30.14
N MET A 501 7.29 -22.76 -30.66
CA MET A 501 8.64 -23.33 -30.87
C MET A 501 9.50 -23.32 -29.61
N LEU A 502 9.03 -22.71 -28.52
CA LEU A 502 9.76 -22.69 -27.27
C LEU A 502 9.65 -24.06 -26.57
N ARG A 503 10.80 -24.56 -26.10
CA ARG A 503 10.87 -25.87 -25.45
C ARG A 503 9.97 -25.97 -24.22
N ASP A 504 9.88 -24.90 -23.44
CA ASP A 504 9.08 -24.86 -22.21
C ASP A 504 7.56 -24.96 -22.51
N VAL A 505 7.12 -24.39 -23.63
CA VAL A 505 5.73 -24.53 -24.11
C VAL A 505 5.45 -25.94 -24.58
N LEU A 506 6.39 -26.56 -25.31
CA LEU A 506 6.23 -27.94 -25.79
C LEU A 506 6.23 -28.98 -24.64
N GLN A 507 6.83 -28.66 -23.50
CA GLN A 507 6.85 -29.51 -22.32
C GLN A 507 5.66 -29.32 -21.38
N ASP A 508 5.01 -28.16 -21.42
CA ASP A 508 3.81 -27.85 -20.64
C ASP A 508 2.55 -28.05 -21.49
N GLU A 509 1.97 -29.25 -21.42
CA GLU A 509 0.78 -29.62 -22.17
C GLU A 509 -0.39 -28.65 -21.93
N VAL A 510 -0.52 -28.10 -20.73
CA VAL A 510 -1.61 -27.18 -20.40
C VAL A 510 -1.39 -25.84 -21.10
N LEU A 511 -0.18 -25.28 -21.03
CA LEU A 511 0.16 -24.03 -21.71
C LEU A 511 0.05 -24.17 -23.22
N PHE A 512 0.51 -25.31 -23.76
CA PHE A 512 0.39 -25.63 -25.18
C PHE A 512 -1.09 -25.65 -25.63
N ASN A 513 -1.96 -26.36 -24.90
CA ASN A 513 -3.38 -26.46 -25.23
C ASN A 513 -4.08 -25.09 -25.08
N GLU A 514 -3.72 -24.27 -24.09
CA GLU A 514 -4.27 -22.92 -23.96
C GLU A 514 -3.85 -22.01 -25.12
N LEU A 515 -2.60 -22.05 -25.53
CA LEU A 515 -2.11 -21.33 -26.71
C LEU A 515 -2.75 -21.85 -28.00
N ASP A 516 -2.84 -23.17 -28.17
CA ASP A 516 -3.47 -23.79 -29.34
C ASP A 516 -4.95 -23.35 -29.47
N SER A 517 -5.67 -23.31 -28.35
CA SER A 517 -7.07 -22.85 -28.33
C SER A 517 -7.22 -21.38 -28.72
N LEU A 518 -6.19 -20.54 -28.47
CA LEU A 518 -6.16 -19.14 -28.91
C LEU A 518 -5.84 -18.96 -30.39
N VAL A 519 -5.11 -19.90 -31.00
CA VAL A 519 -4.69 -19.84 -32.41
C VAL A 519 -5.68 -20.49 -33.33
N ARG A 520 -6.46 -21.47 -32.86
CA ARG A 520 -7.49 -22.12 -33.65
C ARG A 520 -8.58 -21.13 -34.03
N VAL A 521 -8.78 -21.00 -35.34
CA VAL A 521 -9.95 -20.36 -35.91
C VAL A 521 -11.04 -21.41 -35.93
N GLU A 522 -12.05 -21.28 -35.08
CA GLU A 522 -13.24 -22.10 -35.20
C GLU A 522 -14.06 -21.55 -36.36
N CYS A 523 -13.96 -22.24 -37.51
CA CYS A 523 -14.90 -22.06 -38.59
C CYS A 523 -16.25 -22.63 -38.12
N GLN A 524 -17.22 -21.77 -37.84
CA GLN A 524 -18.63 -22.19 -37.70
C GLN A 524 -19.30 -22.30 -39.03
#